data_10d6a727bb9ec16a4c5abf27da34309f
#
_entry.id   10d6a727bb9ec16a4c5abf27da34309f
#
_cell.length_a   1.000
_cell.length_b   1.000
_cell.length_c   1.000
_cell.angle_alpha   90.00
_cell.angle_beta   90.00
_cell.angle_gamma   90.00
#
_symmetry.space_group_name_H-M   'P 1'
#
loop_
_entity.id
_entity.type
_entity.pdbx_description
1 polymer ?
#
loop_
_entity_poly.entity_id
_entity_poly.type
_entity_poly.pdbx_seq_one_letter_code
_entity_poly.pdbx_strand_id
1 'polypeptide(L)'
;MYELVGCRRVDMIAERKNDRHLNGYSCWFLMNENDPDFKGRSGVKVFFSDEKFPDFTDAVKSGLFQIGSKFLLVFNQKGKLQAYQKLDG
;
A
#
# COMPACT_ATOMS: atom_id res chain seq x y z
N MET A 1 10.98 6.70 -3.18
CA MET A 1 10.57 5.43 -3.82
C MET A 1 10.31 4.39 -2.75
N TYR A 2 9.23 3.67 -2.92
CA TYR A 2 8.81 2.65 -1.95
C TYR A 2 8.87 1.28 -2.60
N GLU A 3 9.33 0.30 -1.86
CA GLU A 3 9.38 -1.10 -2.32
C GLU A 3 8.30 -1.90 -1.57
N LEU A 4 7.47 -2.62 -2.31
CA LEU A 4 6.46 -3.49 -1.73
C LEU A 4 7.14 -4.73 -1.14
N VAL A 5 6.99 -4.91 0.18
CA VAL A 5 7.65 -6.03 0.88
C VAL A 5 6.66 -7.00 1.52
N GLY A 6 5.38 -6.67 1.55
CA GLY A 6 4.37 -7.57 2.08
C GLY A 6 2.97 -7.12 1.72
N CYS A 7 2.08 -8.10 1.52
CA CYS A 7 0.66 -7.86 1.27
C CYS A 7 -0.16 -8.87 2.05
N ARG A 8 -1.31 -8.42 2.54
CA ARG A 8 -2.25 -9.30 3.21
C ARG A 8 -3.67 -8.95 2.77
N ARG A 9 -4.42 -9.94 2.30
CA ARG A 9 -5.83 -9.73 1.98
C ARG A 9 -6.61 -9.46 3.24
N VAL A 10 -7.41 -8.42 3.22
CA VAL A 10 -8.31 -8.05 4.30
C VAL A 10 -9.73 -8.16 3.78
N ASP A 11 -10.53 -8.94 4.47
CA ASP A 11 -11.93 -9.16 4.13
C ASP A 11 -12.68 -9.29 5.44
N MET A 12 -13.18 -8.17 5.97
CA MET A 12 -13.79 -8.12 7.28
C MET A 12 -14.93 -7.12 7.33
N ILE A 13 -15.87 -7.38 8.23
CA ILE A 13 -16.95 -6.45 8.52
C ILE A 13 -16.52 -5.61 9.70
N ALA A 14 -16.56 -4.29 9.54
CA ALA A 14 -16.23 -3.39 10.63
C ALA A 14 -17.38 -3.42 11.65
N GLU A 15 -17.05 -3.78 12.90
CA GLU A 15 -18.01 -3.82 14.01
C GLU A 15 -18.34 -2.43 14.52
N ARG A 16 -18.78 -1.55 13.65
CA ARG A 16 -19.18 -0.20 14.04
C ARG A 16 -20.48 0.17 13.34
N LYS A 17 -21.04 1.27 13.77
CA LYS A 17 -22.37 1.78 13.42
C LYS A 17 -22.79 1.65 11.95
N ASN A 18 -21.90 1.35 11.03
CA ASN A 18 -22.22 1.30 9.61
C ASN A 18 -22.03 -0.06 8.97
N ASP A 19 -21.67 -1.08 9.75
CA ASP A 19 -21.45 -2.46 9.25
C ASP A 19 -20.73 -2.50 7.90
N ARG A 20 -19.68 -1.66 7.76
CA ARG A 20 -18.97 -1.54 6.50
C ARG A 20 -18.07 -2.73 6.28
N HIS A 21 -18.21 -3.35 5.13
CA HIS A 21 -17.23 -4.32 4.65
C HIS A 21 -15.93 -3.59 4.31
N LEU A 22 -14.86 -4.01 4.95
CA LEU A 22 -13.51 -3.54 4.62
C LEU A 22 -12.83 -4.62 3.79
N ASN A 23 -12.88 -4.46 2.48
CA ASN A 23 -12.27 -5.38 1.54
C ASN A 23 -11.11 -4.69 0.84
N GLY A 24 -9.97 -5.34 0.83
CA GLY A 24 -8.80 -4.78 0.19
C GLY A 24 -7.54 -5.50 0.59
N TYR A 25 -6.41 -4.81 0.46
CA TYR A 25 -5.10 -5.33 0.84
C TYR A 25 -4.40 -4.37 1.77
N SER A 26 -3.88 -4.89 2.87
CA SER A 26 -2.90 -4.19 3.68
C SER A 26 -1.53 -4.47 3.07
N CYS A 27 -0.80 -3.44 2.75
CA CYS A 27 0.50 -3.55 2.09
C CYS A 27 1.55 -2.85 2.90
N TRP A 28 2.72 -3.47 3.00
CA TRP A 28 3.87 -2.92 3.70
C TRP A 28 4.91 -2.53 2.68
N PHE A 29 5.42 -1.31 2.82
CA PHE A 29 6.44 -0.76 1.93
C PHE A 29 7.65 -0.32 2.73
N LEU A 30 8.82 -0.50 2.16
CA LEU A 30 10.05 0.09 2.68
C LEU A 30 10.45 1.26 1.80
N MET A 31 10.76 2.38 2.44
CA MET A 31 11.28 3.54 1.76
C MET A 31 12.77 3.38 1.51
N ASN A 32 13.19 3.70 0.30
CA ASN A 32 14.60 3.74 -0.04
C ASN A 32 15.16 5.10 0.34
N GLU A 33 15.90 5.14 1.44
CA GLU A 33 16.46 6.39 1.97
C GLU A 33 17.82 6.66 1.35
N ASN A 34 18.01 7.90 0.89
CA ASN A 34 19.30 8.35 0.37
C ASN A 34 20.08 9.21 1.37
N ASP A 35 19.59 9.31 2.61
CA ASP A 35 20.22 10.10 3.65
C ASP A 35 21.35 9.28 4.29
N PRO A 36 22.62 9.74 4.19
CA PRO A 36 23.75 8.99 4.75
C PRO A 36 23.71 8.88 6.27
N ASP A 37 22.99 9.78 6.93
CA ASP A 37 22.84 9.74 8.39
C ASP A 37 21.74 8.79 8.84
N PHE A 38 20.88 8.34 7.92
CA PHE A 38 19.81 7.42 8.26
C PHE A 38 20.33 5.99 8.33
N LYS A 39 20.14 5.35 9.47
CA LYS A 39 20.53 3.96 9.68
C LYS A 39 19.31 3.07 9.67
N GLY A 40 19.30 2.05 8.80
CA GLY A 40 18.21 1.13 8.67
C GLY A 40 17.27 1.54 7.55
N ARG A 41 16.02 1.08 7.64
CA ARG A 41 15.01 1.35 6.64
C ARG A 41 13.72 1.81 7.29
N SER A 42 13.14 2.88 6.76
CA SER A 42 11.82 3.31 7.19
C SER A 42 10.76 2.55 6.40
N GLY A 43 9.65 2.25 7.06
CA GLY A 43 8.56 1.52 6.44
C GLY A 43 7.23 2.19 6.70
N VAL A 44 6.25 1.84 5.86
CA VAL A 44 4.89 2.34 6.00
C VAL A 44 3.91 1.21 5.65
N LYS A 45 2.81 1.17 6.39
CA LYS A 45 1.70 0.26 6.10
C LYS A 45 0.56 1.06 5.49
N VAL A 46 0.06 0.61 4.34
CA VAL A 46 -1.02 1.29 3.63
C VAL A 46 -2.11 0.28 3.33
N PHE A 47 -3.35 0.67 3.58
CA PHE A 47 -4.52 -0.13 3.20
C PHE A 47 -5.07 0.37 1.87
N PHE A 48 -5.16 -0.54 0.90
CA PHE A 48 -5.78 -0.28 -0.41
C PHE A 48 -7.13 -0.96 -0.45
N SER A 49 -8.21 -0.18 -0.39
CA SER A 49 -9.55 -0.75 -0.46
C SER A 49 -9.93 -1.08 -1.89
N ASP A 50 -10.73 -2.12 -2.06
CA ASP A 50 -11.27 -2.48 -3.39
C ASP A 50 -12.12 -1.35 -3.96
N GLU A 51 -12.77 -0.59 -3.09
CA GLU A 51 -13.64 0.52 -3.48
C GLU A 51 -12.87 1.71 -4.02
N LYS A 52 -11.79 2.11 -3.32
CA LYS A 52 -11.03 3.31 -3.70
C LYS A 52 -9.92 3.03 -4.69
N PHE A 53 -9.33 1.85 -4.63
CA PHE A 53 -8.18 1.48 -5.45
C PHE A 53 -8.40 0.13 -6.12
N PRO A 54 -9.47 -0.01 -6.94
CA PRO A 54 -9.75 -1.30 -7.56
C PRO A 54 -8.64 -1.76 -8.49
N ASP A 55 -7.98 -0.83 -9.18
CA ASP A 55 -6.89 -1.18 -10.09
C ASP A 55 -5.71 -1.79 -9.33
N PHE A 56 -5.40 -1.24 -8.15
CA PHE A 56 -4.31 -1.77 -7.33
C PHE A 56 -4.65 -3.17 -6.81
N THR A 57 -5.83 -3.34 -6.23
CA THR A 57 -6.22 -4.62 -5.65
C THR A 57 -6.36 -5.70 -6.72
N ASP A 58 -6.86 -5.36 -7.90
CA ASP A 58 -6.93 -6.29 -9.03
C ASP A 58 -5.53 -6.69 -9.51
N ALA A 59 -4.59 -5.75 -9.56
CA ALA A 59 -3.22 -6.04 -9.95
C ALA A 59 -2.52 -6.96 -8.96
N VAL A 60 -2.79 -6.79 -7.66
CA VAL A 60 -2.25 -7.69 -6.64
C VAL A 60 -2.83 -9.10 -6.80
N LYS A 61 -4.15 -9.20 -6.99
CA LYS A 61 -4.82 -10.49 -7.17
C LYS A 61 -4.31 -11.25 -8.39
N SER A 62 -4.06 -10.55 -9.48
CA SER A 62 -3.60 -11.15 -10.73
C SER A 62 -2.11 -11.47 -10.74
N GLY A 63 -1.37 -11.05 -9.71
CA GLY A 63 0.07 -11.24 -9.66
C GLY A 63 0.87 -10.20 -10.44
N LEU A 64 0.23 -9.17 -10.95
CA LEU A 64 0.91 -8.10 -11.67
C LEU A 64 1.79 -7.26 -10.73
N PHE A 65 1.29 -7.00 -9.51
CA PHE A 65 2.06 -6.34 -8.46
C PHE A 65 2.59 -7.40 -7.49
N GLN A 66 3.90 -7.60 -7.47
CA GLN A 66 4.55 -8.62 -6.66
C GLN A 66 5.47 -8.00 -5.61
N ILE A 67 5.87 -8.81 -4.65
CA ILE A 67 6.89 -8.40 -3.68
C ILE A 67 8.14 -7.99 -4.43
N GLY A 68 8.70 -6.84 -4.06
CA GLY A 68 9.83 -6.24 -4.75
C GLY A 68 9.46 -5.18 -5.76
N SER A 69 8.18 -5.05 -6.11
CA SER A 69 7.74 -3.97 -7.01
C SER A 69 8.00 -2.61 -6.37
N LYS A 70 8.35 -1.63 -7.21
CA LYS A 70 8.65 -0.27 -6.76
C LYS A 70 7.49 0.66 -7.08
N PHE A 71 7.24 1.58 -6.16
CA PHE A 71 6.12 2.51 -6.28
C PHE A 71 6.50 3.92 -5.85
N LEU A 72 5.83 4.89 -6.44
CA LEU A 72 5.69 6.22 -5.85
C LEU A 72 4.36 6.24 -5.10
N LEU A 73 4.39 6.70 -3.87
CA LEU A 73 3.19 6.85 -3.04
C LEU A 73 3.04 8.32 -2.67
N VAL A 74 1.84 8.85 -2.87
CA VAL A 74 1.52 10.24 -2.56
C VAL A 74 0.52 10.25 -1.42
N PHE A 75 0.90 10.90 -0.33
CA PHE A 75 0.05 11.02 0.85
C PHE A 75 -0.46 12.45 0.98
N ASN A 76 -1.67 12.59 1.53
CA ASN A 76 -2.21 13.90 1.81
C ASN A 76 -1.67 14.43 3.15
N GLN A 77 -2.09 15.65 3.53
CA GLN A 77 -1.62 16.28 4.76
C GLN A 77 -1.97 15.50 6.03
N LYS A 78 -2.99 14.65 5.95
CA LYS A 78 -3.41 13.81 7.08
C LYS A 78 -2.70 12.47 7.12
N GLY A 79 -1.75 12.24 6.21
CA GLY A 79 -1.01 10.99 6.15
C GLY A 79 -1.74 9.84 5.47
N LYS A 80 -2.86 10.12 4.79
CA LYS A 80 -3.61 9.11 4.05
C LYS A 80 -3.15 9.05 2.60
N LEU A 81 -3.10 7.84 2.05
CA LEU A 81 -2.69 7.65 0.66
C LEU A 81 -3.69 8.32 -0.27
N GLN A 82 -3.18 9.16 -1.16
CA GLN A 82 -3.96 9.89 -2.14
C GLN A 82 -3.82 9.30 -3.53
N ALA A 83 -2.62 8.86 -3.89
CA ALA A 83 -2.33 8.31 -5.20
C ALA A 83 -1.11 7.40 -5.14
N TYR A 84 -0.97 6.54 -6.14
CA TYR A 84 0.19 5.70 -6.28
C TYR A 84 0.54 5.57 -7.76
N GLN A 85 1.80 5.21 -8.02
CA GLN A 85 2.27 4.90 -9.37
C GLN A 85 3.30 3.79 -9.30
N LYS A 86 3.10 2.72 -10.07
CA LYS A 86 4.09 1.66 -10.18
C LYS A 86 5.25 2.14 -11.05
N LEU A 87 6.46 1.93 -10.58
CA LEU A 87 7.68 2.30 -11.29
C LEU A 87 8.22 1.09 -12.06
N ASP A 88 8.63 1.33 -13.29
CA ASP A 88 9.28 0.31 -14.10
C ASP A 88 10.76 0.20 -13.72
N GLY A 89 11.19 -0.99 -13.56
CA GLY A 89 12.58 -1.24 -13.25
C GLY A 89 12.81 -1.98 -12.01
#